data_b6c23a8e3803cad1be8b85420b213ec9
#
_entry.id   b6c23a8e3803cad1be8b85420b213ec9
#
_cell.length_a   1.000
_cell.length_b   1.000
_cell.length_c   1.000
_cell.angle_alpha   90.00
_cell.angle_beta   90.00
_cell.angle_gamma   90.00
#
_symmetry.space_group_name_H-M   'P 1'
#
loop_
_entity.id
_entity.type
_entity.pdbx_description
1 polymer ?
#
loop_
_entity_poly.entity_id
_entity_poly.type
_entity_poly.pdbx_seq_one_letter_code
_entity_poly.pdbx_strand_id
1 'polypeptide(L)'
;PEYFDVVLVDAPCSGEGMFRKEPQAIDRHSQVLVEQCAALGAQILDNAAACCAPGGRIVFSTCTFAPEEDEGQVGVFLARHPEFEVVPVAVSFGSPGESARCGAHPFDASVTRRIYPCHGGEGHFMALLQKSGGGSRLEPRGCKPAKPPRELTAFLKQCFPHLADAPVIEAGGGYNILPRYPVPNLSGLSVVRAGVPAGSVVKGRFEPDHALFMAYGAQCSNSERLTHDDIRTASWLRGEPIATQTAGDGFAAVLVDGFPLGFGKCSQGVVKNRYPKGLRNLK
;
A
#
# COMPACT_ATOMS: atom_id res chain seq x y z
N PRO A 1 -6.63 -9.05 16.65
CA PRO A 1 -7.89 -8.33 16.91
C PRO A 1 -7.60 -6.93 17.45
N GLU A 2 -8.42 -5.95 17.09
CA GLU A 2 -8.43 -4.58 17.63
C GLU A 2 -7.08 -3.84 17.63
N TYR A 3 -6.37 -3.96 16.50
CA TYR A 3 -4.99 -3.48 16.40
C TYR A 3 -4.84 -2.22 15.53
N PHE A 4 -5.55 -2.16 14.40
CA PHE A 4 -5.33 -1.13 13.39
C PHE A 4 -6.21 0.10 13.62
N ASP A 5 -5.61 1.29 13.57
CA ASP A 5 -6.33 2.56 13.65
C ASP A 5 -7.14 2.81 12.36
N VAL A 6 -6.67 2.29 11.23
CA VAL A 6 -7.33 2.37 9.94
C VAL A 6 -7.23 1.02 9.23
N VAL A 7 -8.37 0.51 8.77
CA VAL A 7 -8.46 -0.70 7.94
C VAL A 7 -9.06 -0.29 6.60
N LEU A 8 -8.32 -0.52 5.52
CA LEU A 8 -8.81 -0.31 4.16
C LEU A 8 -9.38 -1.64 3.63
N VAL A 9 -10.62 -1.61 3.20
CA VAL A 9 -11.33 -2.73 2.57
C VAL A 9 -11.69 -2.33 1.15
N ASP A 10 -10.88 -2.77 0.20
CA ASP A 10 -11.20 -2.74 -1.23
C ASP A 10 -11.83 -4.10 -1.56
N ALA A 11 -13.17 -4.15 -1.48
CA ALA A 11 -13.88 -5.43 -1.48
C ALA A 11 -13.95 -6.04 -2.89
N PRO A 12 -13.80 -7.36 -3.02
CA PRO A 12 -14.16 -8.04 -4.26
C PRO A 12 -15.62 -7.79 -4.57
N CYS A 13 -15.92 -7.37 -5.77
CA CYS A 13 -17.25 -6.95 -6.18
C CYS A 13 -17.58 -7.41 -7.61
N SER A 14 -18.85 -7.30 -8.01
CA SER A 14 -19.32 -7.65 -9.36
C SER A 14 -18.73 -6.80 -10.48
N GLY A 15 -18.13 -5.64 -10.13
CA GLY A 15 -17.24 -4.89 -11.01
C GLY A 15 -17.92 -4.11 -12.13
N GLU A 16 -19.17 -3.67 -11.97
CA GLU A 16 -19.89 -2.89 -12.99
C GLU A 16 -19.15 -1.62 -13.42
N GLY A 17 -18.41 -0.98 -12.50
CA GLY A 17 -17.55 0.15 -12.80
C GLY A 17 -16.40 -0.18 -13.75
N MET A 18 -16.08 -1.46 -13.94
CA MET A 18 -14.99 -1.89 -14.83
C MET A 18 -15.44 -2.19 -16.25
N PHE A 19 -16.73 -2.17 -16.56
CA PHE A 19 -17.29 -2.55 -17.87
C PHE A 19 -16.68 -1.77 -19.04
N ARG A 20 -16.29 -0.52 -18.82
CA ARG A 20 -15.65 0.31 -19.85
C ARG A 20 -14.20 -0.06 -20.11
N LYS A 21 -13.50 -0.59 -19.12
CA LYS A 21 -12.07 -0.97 -19.20
C LYS A 21 -11.88 -2.43 -19.55
N GLU A 22 -12.76 -3.27 -19.03
CA GLU A 22 -12.68 -4.73 -19.17
C GLU A 22 -13.98 -5.29 -19.76
N PRO A 23 -14.13 -5.37 -21.10
CA PRO A 23 -15.33 -5.92 -21.71
C PRO A 23 -15.70 -7.32 -21.20
N GLN A 24 -14.70 -8.13 -20.83
CA GLN A 24 -14.94 -9.46 -20.24
C GLN A 24 -15.68 -9.41 -18.88
N ALA A 25 -15.67 -8.27 -18.18
CA ALA A 25 -16.41 -8.09 -16.96
C ALA A 25 -17.93 -8.12 -17.23
N ILE A 26 -18.37 -7.63 -18.39
CA ILE A 26 -19.77 -7.67 -18.84
C ILE A 26 -20.24 -9.12 -18.99
N ASP A 27 -19.42 -9.96 -19.63
CA ASP A 27 -19.75 -11.35 -19.91
C ASP A 27 -19.86 -12.20 -18.62
N ARG A 28 -19.14 -11.80 -17.58
CA ARG A 28 -19.13 -12.49 -16.28
C ARG A 28 -20.19 -11.97 -15.31
N HIS A 29 -20.76 -10.81 -15.57
CA HIS A 29 -21.72 -10.18 -14.68
C HIS A 29 -23.02 -10.96 -14.64
N SER A 30 -23.55 -11.18 -13.43
CA SER A 30 -24.82 -11.84 -13.18
C SER A 30 -25.32 -11.50 -11.77
N GLN A 31 -26.62 -11.64 -11.53
CA GLN A 31 -27.19 -11.47 -10.19
C GLN A 31 -26.56 -12.45 -9.18
N VAL A 32 -26.25 -13.66 -9.61
CA VAL A 32 -25.56 -14.66 -8.76
C VAL A 32 -24.16 -14.17 -8.34
N LEU A 33 -23.42 -13.52 -9.25
CA LEU A 33 -22.12 -12.93 -8.92
C LEU A 33 -22.26 -11.80 -7.90
N VAL A 34 -23.25 -10.91 -8.06
CA VAL A 34 -23.56 -9.83 -7.11
C VAL A 34 -23.81 -10.41 -5.71
N GLU A 35 -24.67 -11.43 -5.59
CA GLU A 35 -24.99 -12.08 -4.32
C GLU A 35 -23.78 -12.76 -3.68
N GLN A 36 -22.94 -13.43 -4.47
CA GLN A 36 -21.70 -14.04 -4.01
C GLN A 36 -20.69 -12.99 -3.50
N CYS A 37 -20.53 -11.90 -4.24
CA CYS A 37 -19.65 -10.80 -3.85
C CYS A 37 -20.16 -10.10 -2.59
N ALA A 38 -21.46 -9.85 -2.48
CA ALA A 38 -22.07 -9.29 -1.27
C ALA A 38 -21.84 -10.18 -0.04
N ALA A 39 -22.03 -11.50 -0.19
CA ALA A 39 -21.80 -12.45 0.89
C ALA A 39 -20.30 -12.50 1.33
N LEU A 40 -19.38 -12.45 0.37
CA LEU A 40 -17.94 -12.39 0.65
C LEU A 40 -17.56 -11.04 1.27
N GLY A 41 -18.09 -9.94 0.77
CA GLY A 41 -17.91 -8.59 1.32
C GLY A 41 -18.31 -8.50 2.78
N ALA A 42 -19.45 -9.13 3.16
CA ALA A 42 -19.89 -9.21 4.55
C ALA A 42 -18.84 -9.89 5.45
N GLN A 43 -18.28 -11.03 5.04
CA GLN A 43 -17.26 -11.74 5.80
C GLN A 43 -15.97 -10.92 5.93
N ILE A 44 -15.58 -10.20 4.88
CA ILE A 44 -14.39 -9.34 4.89
C ILE A 44 -14.61 -8.17 5.86
N LEU A 45 -15.79 -7.53 5.84
CA LEU A 45 -16.12 -6.44 6.76
C LEU A 45 -16.16 -6.92 8.22
N ASP A 46 -16.67 -8.12 8.51
CA ASP A 46 -16.63 -8.70 9.86
C ASP A 46 -15.17 -8.89 10.35
N ASN A 47 -14.31 -9.40 9.48
CA ASN A 47 -12.89 -9.54 9.80
C ASN A 47 -12.20 -8.17 9.98
N ALA A 48 -12.57 -7.18 9.17
CA ALA A 48 -12.09 -5.81 9.30
C ALA A 48 -12.53 -5.19 10.65
N ALA A 49 -13.78 -5.40 11.06
CA ALA A 49 -14.29 -4.96 12.36
C ALA A 49 -13.50 -5.57 13.53
N ALA A 50 -13.19 -6.87 13.45
CA ALA A 50 -12.38 -7.56 14.44
C ALA A 50 -10.93 -7.05 14.48
N CYS A 51 -10.39 -6.54 13.38
CA CYS A 51 -9.04 -6.00 13.28
C CYS A 51 -8.96 -4.51 13.67
N CYS A 52 -10.06 -3.78 13.56
CA CYS A 52 -10.15 -2.35 13.83
C CYS A 52 -10.09 -2.07 15.33
N ALA A 53 -9.16 -1.22 15.76
CA ALA A 53 -9.02 -0.83 17.17
C ALA A 53 -10.22 0.04 17.61
N PRO A 54 -10.53 0.07 18.93
CA PRO A 54 -11.48 1.05 19.48
C PRO A 54 -11.09 2.47 19.06
N GLY A 55 -12.06 3.25 18.57
CA GLY A 55 -11.81 4.57 17.99
C GLY A 55 -11.17 4.57 16.60
N GLY A 56 -10.91 3.39 16.03
CA GLY A 56 -10.38 3.23 14.68
C GLY A 56 -11.44 3.34 13.59
N ARG A 57 -11.01 3.26 12.32
CA ARG A 57 -11.87 3.45 11.15
C ARG A 57 -11.70 2.34 10.13
N ILE A 58 -12.79 2.02 9.45
CA ILE A 58 -12.76 1.19 8.25
C ILE A 58 -13.12 2.09 7.06
N VAL A 59 -12.26 2.09 6.03
CA VAL A 59 -12.56 2.66 4.72
C VAL A 59 -13.02 1.51 3.85
N PHE A 60 -14.28 1.49 3.49
CA PHE A 60 -14.88 0.46 2.63
C PHE A 60 -15.06 1.02 1.23
N SER A 61 -14.66 0.27 0.22
CA SER A 61 -14.83 0.63 -1.18
C SER A 61 -15.15 -0.58 -2.06
N THR A 62 -15.88 -0.31 -3.14
CA THR A 62 -16.16 -1.24 -4.23
C THR A 62 -16.01 -0.53 -5.57
N CYS A 63 -15.89 -1.30 -6.66
CA CYS A 63 -15.96 -0.79 -8.03
C CYS A 63 -17.25 -1.24 -8.74
N THR A 64 -18.37 -1.28 -8.04
CA THR A 64 -19.68 -1.64 -8.59
C THR A 64 -20.73 -0.55 -8.35
N PHE A 65 -21.94 -0.74 -8.88
CA PHE A 65 -23.12 0.08 -8.62
C PHE A 65 -24.23 -0.71 -7.92
N ALA A 66 -24.01 -2.00 -7.69
CA ALA A 66 -25.00 -2.90 -7.09
C ALA A 66 -25.29 -2.49 -5.64
N PRO A 67 -26.55 -2.18 -5.27
CA PRO A 67 -26.89 -1.77 -3.92
C PRO A 67 -26.55 -2.81 -2.86
N GLU A 68 -26.64 -4.10 -3.21
CA GLU A 68 -26.35 -5.24 -2.34
C GLU A 68 -24.90 -5.26 -1.86
N GLU A 69 -24.00 -4.72 -2.69
CA GLU A 69 -22.57 -4.65 -2.42
C GLU A 69 -22.10 -3.29 -1.86
N ASP A 70 -22.98 -2.28 -1.93
CA ASP A 70 -22.72 -0.89 -1.56
C ASP A 70 -23.50 -0.47 -0.30
N GLU A 71 -24.58 0.33 -0.43
CA GLU A 71 -25.34 0.82 0.71
C GLU A 71 -26.03 -0.32 1.47
N GLY A 72 -26.55 -1.33 0.77
CA GLY A 72 -27.12 -2.50 1.42
C GLY A 72 -26.11 -3.25 2.26
N GLN A 73 -24.89 -3.40 1.76
CA GLN A 73 -23.77 -4.02 2.49
C GLN A 73 -23.41 -3.24 3.75
N VAL A 74 -23.33 -1.90 3.67
CA VAL A 74 -23.08 -1.03 4.82
C VAL A 74 -24.21 -1.13 5.83
N GLY A 75 -25.47 -1.13 5.39
CA GLY A 75 -26.63 -1.29 6.27
C GLY A 75 -26.61 -2.62 7.05
N VAL A 76 -26.34 -3.74 6.36
CA VAL A 76 -26.16 -5.07 7.00
C VAL A 76 -25.02 -5.06 8.00
N PHE A 77 -23.88 -4.43 7.67
CA PHE A 77 -22.74 -4.31 8.57
C PHE A 77 -23.10 -3.54 9.84
N LEU A 78 -23.72 -2.37 9.73
CA LEU A 78 -24.12 -1.55 10.88
C LEU A 78 -25.11 -2.27 11.81
N ALA A 79 -26.03 -3.07 11.23
CA ALA A 79 -26.97 -3.88 12.00
C ALA A 79 -26.27 -5.00 12.81
N ARG A 80 -25.16 -5.54 12.31
CA ARG A 80 -24.39 -6.61 12.97
C ARG A 80 -23.33 -6.07 13.92
N HIS A 81 -22.86 -4.84 13.69
CA HIS A 81 -21.79 -4.18 14.42
C HIS A 81 -22.26 -2.84 14.99
N PRO A 82 -23.09 -2.84 16.04
CA PRO A 82 -23.65 -1.61 16.63
C PRO A 82 -22.60 -0.69 17.25
N GLU A 83 -21.38 -1.17 17.41
CA GLU A 83 -20.22 -0.37 17.84
C GLU A 83 -19.63 0.51 16.72
N PHE A 84 -20.14 0.40 15.49
CA PHE A 84 -19.75 1.24 14.36
C PHE A 84 -20.87 2.21 13.96
N GLU A 85 -20.45 3.36 13.49
CA GLU A 85 -21.31 4.33 12.80
C GLU A 85 -20.73 4.71 11.45
N VAL A 86 -21.57 5.09 10.49
CA VAL A 86 -21.11 5.69 9.24
C VAL A 86 -20.88 7.17 9.44
N VAL A 87 -19.72 7.66 9.02
CA VAL A 87 -19.35 9.09 9.15
C VAL A 87 -19.14 9.73 7.78
N PRO A 88 -19.28 11.05 7.65
CA PRO A 88 -19.16 11.72 6.36
C PRO A 88 -17.80 11.49 5.68
N VAL A 89 -17.85 11.09 4.42
CA VAL A 89 -16.69 11.11 3.53
C VAL A 89 -16.48 12.54 3.05
N ALA A 90 -15.55 13.27 3.69
CA ALA A 90 -15.29 14.69 3.46
C ALA A 90 -14.51 14.93 2.17
N VAL A 91 -15.14 14.74 1.01
CA VAL A 91 -14.58 15.01 -0.32
C VAL A 91 -15.56 15.85 -1.14
N SER A 92 -15.01 16.61 -2.10
CA SER A 92 -15.79 17.52 -2.96
C SER A 92 -16.19 16.90 -4.31
N PHE A 93 -15.81 15.67 -4.56
CA PHE A 93 -16.11 14.96 -5.81
C PHE A 93 -17.16 13.85 -5.62
N GLY A 94 -17.72 13.36 -6.70
CA GLY A 94 -18.75 12.33 -6.72
C GLY A 94 -20.12 12.83 -6.28
N SER A 95 -21.04 11.89 -6.08
CA SER A 95 -22.38 12.10 -5.56
C SER A 95 -22.53 11.50 -4.17
N PRO A 96 -23.43 12.00 -3.32
CA PRO A 96 -23.86 11.30 -2.12
C PRO A 96 -24.38 9.90 -2.45
N GLY A 97 -24.26 8.97 -1.51
CA GLY A 97 -24.96 7.69 -1.58
C GLY A 97 -26.47 7.85 -1.44
N GLU A 98 -27.20 6.80 -1.72
CA GLU A 98 -28.66 6.82 -1.86
C GLU A 98 -29.32 5.97 -0.76
N SER A 99 -29.95 6.60 0.24
CA SER A 99 -30.60 5.89 1.36
C SER A 99 -31.71 4.93 0.91
N ALA A 100 -32.33 5.16 -0.25
CA ALA A 100 -33.31 4.26 -0.84
C ALA A 100 -32.69 2.90 -1.26
N ARG A 101 -31.39 2.80 -1.37
CA ARG A 101 -30.63 1.60 -1.75
C ARG A 101 -30.16 0.75 -0.56
N CYS A 102 -30.39 1.18 0.67
CA CYS A 102 -29.93 0.46 1.87
C CYS A 102 -30.65 -0.88 2.11
N GLY A 103 -31.75 -1.15 1.44
CA GLY A 103 -32.52 -2.40 1.61
C GLY A 103 -33.16 -2.51 3.00
N ALA A 104 -33.01 -3.68 3.64
CA ALA A 104 -33.66 -3.99 4.91
C ALA A 104 -33.09 -3.24 6.14
N HIS A 105 -31.89 -2.66 6.01
CA HIS A 105 -31.19 -1.99 7.12
C HIS A 105 -30.89 -0.54 6.76
N PRO A 106 -31.87 0.38 6.86
CA PRO A 106 -31.74 1.76 6.43
C PRO A 106 -30.81 2.54 7.35
N PHE A 107 -30.01 3.41 6.74
CA PHE A 107 -29.18 4.43 7.40
C PHE A 107 -29.13 5.67 6.49
N ASP A 108 -28.60 6.78 6.99
CA ASP A 108 -28.35 7.94 6.14
C ASP A 108 -27.14 7.72 5.22
N ALA A 109 -27.39 7.19 4.04
CA ALA A 109 -26.35 6.93 3.06
C ALA A 109 -25.82 8.19 2.38
N SER A 110 -26.42 9.36 2.58
CA SER A 110 -25.93 10.62 1.99
C SER A 110 -24.52 11.01 2.44
N VAL A 111 -24.05 10.45 3.54
CA VAL A 111 -22.69 10.64 4.07
C VAL A 111 -21.64 9.78 3.34
N THR A 112 -22.04 8.77 2.58
CA THR A 112 -21.18 7.98 1.71
C THR A 112 -20.95 8.68 0.36
N ARG A 113 -20.14 8.08 -0.53
CA ARG A 113 -19.87 8.66 -1.85
C ARG A 113 -19.94 7.61 -2.95
N ARG A 114 -20.55 8.03 -4.07
CA ARG A 114 -20.54 7.32 -5.33
C ARG A 114 -19.84 8.11 -6.41
N ILE A 115 -18.97 7.45 -7.15
CA ILE A 115 -18.33 8.01 -8.33
C ILE A 115 -18.93 7.29 -9.54
N TYR A 116 -19.61 8.07 -10.40
CA TYR A 116 -20.15 7.59 -11.66
C TYR A 116 -19.25 8.03 -12.84
N PRO A 117 -19.41 7.42 -14.02
CA PRO A 117 -18.66 7.83 -15.21
C PRO A 117 -18.80 9.33 -15.56
N CYS A 118 -19.94 9.94 -15.29
CA CYS A 118 -20.14 11.40 -15.48
C CYS A 118 -19.27 12.27 -14.57
N HIS A 119 -18.69 11.72 -13.52
CA HIS A 119 -17.73 12.41 -12.63
C HIS A 119 -16.28 12.25 -13.10
N GLY A 120 -16.03 11.63 -14.26
CA GLY A 120 -14.69 11.36 -14.78
C GLY A 120 -14.02 10.10 -14.22
N GLY A 121 -14.71 9.32 -13.40
CA GLY A 121 -14.26 8.01 -12.90
C GLY A 121 -14.85 6.85 -13.70
N GLU A 122 -14.55 5.63 -13.28
CA GLU A 122 -15.13 4.42 -13.90
C GLU A 122 -16.41 3.99 -13.18
N GLY A 123 -16.37 3.95 -11.88
CA GLY A 123 -17.46 3.57 -10.98
C GLY A 123 -16.87 3.16 -9.65
N HIS A 124 -17.27 3.82 -8.56
CA HIS A 124 -16.83 3.46 -7.21
C HIS A 124 -17.89 3.86 -6.20
N PHE A 125 -17.95 3.06 -5.14
CA PHE A 125 -18.64 3.39 -3.90
C PHE A 125 -17.61 3.50 -2.77
N MET A 126 -17.84 4.41 -1.81
CA MET A 126 -16.98 4.60 -0.64
C MET A 126 -17.81 4.91 0.58
N ALA A 127 -17.53 4.19 1.67
CA ALA A 127 -18.08 4.47 3.00
C ALA A 127 -16.97 4.54 4.04
N LEU A 128 -17.10 5.45 5.00
CA LEU A 128 -16.21 5.57 6.15
C LEU A 128 -16.96 5.15 7.40
N LEU A 129 -16.48 4.08 8.06
CA LEU A 129 -17.08 3.48 9.23
C LEU A 129 -16.19 3.76 10.44
N GLN A 130 -16.72 4.40 11.46
CA GLN A 130 -16.02 4.77 12.68
C GLN A 130 -16.41 3.81 13.80
N LYS A 131 -15.43 3.12 14.41
CA LYS A 131 -15.65 2.32 15.62
C LYS A 131 -15.72 3.24 16.84
N SER A 132 -16.66 2.98 17.75
CA SER A 132 -16.75 3.71 19.02
C SER A 132 -15.43 3.59 19.79
N GLY A 133 -15.03 4.68 20.45
CA GLY A 133 -13.91 4.72 21.39
C GLY A 133 -14.35 4.20 22.76
N GLY A 134 -13.43 3.74 23.58
CA GLY A 134 -13.70 3.36 24.97
C GLY A 134 -13.19 1.98 25.40
N GLY A 135 -12.68 1.17 24.47
CA GLY A 135 -11.95 -0.06 24.76
C GLY A 135 -10.45 0.18 24.94
N SER A 136 -9.76 -0.69 25.66
CA SER A 136 -8.30 -0.72 25.68
C SER A 136 -7.81 -1.36 24.39
N ARG A 137 -6.91 -0.67 23.67
CA ARG A 137 -6.22 -1.24 22.52
C ARG A 137 -5.42 -2.46 22.95
N LEU A 138 -5.63 -3.58 22.27
CA LEU A 138 -4.82 -4.75 22.48
C LEU A 138 -3.42 -4.52 21.89
N GLU A 139 -2.40 -4.52 22.75
CA GLU A 139 -1.02 -4.53 22.29
C GLU A 139 -0.66 -5.95 21.84
N PRO A 140 -0.46 -6.22 20.55
CA PRO A 140 -0.07 -7.54 20.09
C PRO A 140 1.34 -7.86 20.59
N ARG A 141 1.60 -9.13 20.84
CA ARG A 141 2.99 -9.59 21.00
C ARG A 141 3.75 -9.21 19.74
N GLY A 142 4.71 -8.29 19.89
CA GLY A 142 5.49 -7.78 18.76
C GLY A 142 6.33 -8.88 18.10
N CYS A 143 6.60 -8.69 16.82
CA CYS A 143 7.62 -9.45 16.11
C CYS A 143 8.97 -9.21 16.80
N LYS A 144 9.75 -10.26 17.05
CA LYS A 144 11.11 -10.11 17.58
C LYS A 144 12.03 -9.70 16.42
N PRO A 145 12.70 -8.53 16.48
CA PRO A 145 13.69 -8.16 15.50
C PRO A 145 14.83 -9.19 15.45
N ALA A 146 15.34 -9.45 14.25
CA ALA A 146 16.54 -10.22 14.04
C ALA A 146 17.78 -9.35 14.37
N LYS A 147 18.89 -9.99 14.72
CA LYS A 147 20.18 -9.29 14.79
C LYS A 147 20.66 -9.03 13.36
N PRO A 148 20.85 -7.76 12.94
CA PRO A 148 21.34 -7.49 11.59
C PRO A 148 22.78 -8.01 11.41
N PRO A 149 23.12 -8.55 10.24
CA PRO A 149 24.51 -8.91 9.95
C PRO A 149 25.37 -7.63 9.87
N ARG A 150 26.65 -7.78 10.15
CA ARG A 150 27.59 -6.64 10.15
C ARG A 150 27.66 -5.93 8.79
N GLU A 151 27.51 -6.66 7.71
CA GLU A 151 27.50 -6.15 6.34
C GLU A 151 26.33 -5.19 6.09
N LEU A 152 25.14 -5.54 6.55
CA LEU A 152 23.95 -4.67 6.50
C LEU A 152 24.17 -3.45 7.40
N THR A 153 24.65 -3.65 8.63
CA THR A 153 24.88 -2.54 9.57
C THR A 153 25.89 -1.55 9.02
N ALA A 154 26.99 -2.04 8.43
CA ALA A 154 28.01 -1.20 7.81
C ALA A 154 27.45 -0.41 6.62
N PHE A 155 26.66 -1.08 5.76
CA PHE A 155 26.01 -0.45 4.62
C PHE A 155 25.02 0.64 5.06
N LEU A 156 24.16 0.36 6.06
CA LEU A 156 23.20 1.35 6.57
C LEU A 156 23.91 2.55 7.18
N LYS A 157 24.96 2.35 8.00
CA LYS A 157 25.74 3.45 8.54
C LYS A 157 26.36 4.35 7.47
N GLN A 158 26.76 3.79 6.35
CA GLN A 158 27.37 4.53 5.24
C GLN A 158 26.31 5.24 4.38
N CYS A 159 25.24 4.54 3.97
CA CYS A 159 24.30 5.04 2.98
C CYS A 159 23.03 5.66 3.60
N PHE A 160 22.59 5.16 4.76
CA PHE A 160 21.36 5.56 5.45
C PHE A 160 21.56 5.63 6.96
N PRO A 161 22.36 6.59 7.47
CA PRO A 161 22.72 6.67 8.90
C PRO A 161 21.50 6.68 9.83
N HIS A 162 20.38 7.29 9.41
CA HIS A 162 19.12 7.35 10.16
C HIS A 162 18.42 5.98 10.31
N LEU A 163 18.84 4.95 9.55
CA LEU A 163 18.36 3.57 9.63
C LEU A 163 19.34 2.62 10.30
N ALA A 164 20.49 3.11 10.79
CA ALA A 164 21.56 2.25 11.34
C ALA A 164 21.09 1.35 12.50
N ASP A 165 20.12 1.85 13.29
CA ASP A 165 19.55 1.14 14.43
C ASP A 165 18.09 0.71 14.19
N ALA A 166 17.62 0.74 12.92
CA ALA A 166 16.27 0.34 12.58
C ALA A 166 16.08 -1.16 12.86
N PRO A 167 14.92 -1.57 13.42
CA PRO A 167 14.64 -2.97 13.63
C PRO A 167 14.51 -3.69 12.28
N VAL A 168 15.09 -4.87 12.19
CA VAL A 168 15.04 -5.69 10.98
C VAL A 168 14.50 -7.08 11.27
N ILE A 169 13.91 -7.72 10.27
CA ILE A 169 13.62 -9.15 10.28
C ILE A 169 14.25 -9.83 9.07
N GLU A 170 14.53 -11.12 9.22
CA GLU A 170 14.92 -11.97 8.09
C GLU A 170 13.67 -12.61 7.50
N ALA A 171 13.39 -12.37 6.23
CA ALA A 171 12.27 -12.92 5.49
C ALA A 171 12.57 -12.95 3.99
N GLY A 172 12.09 -13.98 3.27
CA GLY A 172 12.26 -14.09 1.82
C GLY A 172 13.71 -14.22 1.36
N GLY A 173 14.61 -14.77 2.21
CA GLY A 173 16.04 -14.91 1.90
C GLY A 173 16.85 -13.62 1.98
N GLY A 174 16.29 -12.56 2.57
CA GLY A 174 16.93 -11.27 2.78
C GLY A 174 16.48 -10.61 4.09
N TYR A 175 16.90 -9.37 4.27
CA TYR A 175 16.60 -8.56 5.44
C TYR A 175 15.60 -7.46 5.07
N ASN A 176 14.60 -7.25 5.94
CA ASN A 176 13.59 -6.21 5.76
C ASN A 176 13.67 -5.26 6.96
N ILE A 177 13.64 -3.95 6.68
CA ILE A 177 13.55 -2.91 7.69
C ILE A 177 12.09 -2.80 8.12
N LEU A 178 11.84 -3.01 9.40
CA LEU A 178 10.51 -2.89 9.97
C LEU A 178 10.12 -1.41 10.13
N PRO A 179 8.82 -1.09 10.09
CA PRO A 179 8.34 0.23 10.46
C PRO A 179 8.66 0.51 11.94
N ARG A 180 8.65 1.79 12.33
CA ARG A 180 8.85 2.21 13.72
C ARG A 180 7.73 1.77 14.67
N TYR A 181 6.57 1.42 14.11
CA TYR A 181 5.43 0.90 14.87
C TYR A 181 5.62 -0.59 15.17
N PRO A 182 5.14 -1.10 16.31
CA PRO A 182 5.20 -2.51 16.62
C PRO A 182 4.54 -3.35 15.51
N VAL A 183 5.30 -4.25 14.93
CA VAL A 183 4.76 -5.24 13.98
C VAL A 183 4.25 -6.42 14.79
N PRO A 184 3.02 -6.92 14.57
CA PRO A 184 2.50 -8.06 15.27
C PRO A 184 3.34 -9.31 15.02
N ASN A 185 3.23 -10.32 15.88
CA ASN A 185 3.88 -11.61 15.65
C ASN A 185 3.37 -12.23 14.34
N LEU A 186 4.28 -12.47 13.42
CA LEU A 186 4.00 -13.01 12.10
C LEU A 186 4.12 -14.55 12.04
N SER A 187 4.36 -15.22 13.17
CA SER A 187 4.50 -16.68 13.23
C SER A 187 3.21 -17.37 12.76
N GLY A 188 3.35 -18.36 11.90
CA GLY A 188 2.22 -19.10 11.32
C GLY A 188 1.54 -18.43 10.14
N LEU A 189 2.00 -17.26 9.72
CA LEU A 189 1.52 -16.56 8.52
C LEU A 189 2.48 -16.78 7.35
N SER A 190 1.92 -16.89 6.14
CA SER A 190 2.69 -16.82 4.89
C SER A 190 2.97 -15.35 4.58
N VAL A 191 4.10 -14.84 5.08
CA VAL A 191 4.46 -13.43 4.94
C VAL A 191 5.12 -13.19 3.59
N VAL A 192 4.43 -12.49 2.71
CA VAL A 192 4.96 -12.11 1.39
C VAL A 192 5.96 -10.95 1.53
N ARG A 193 5.66 -10.00 2.41
CA ARG A 193 6.53 -8.85 2.68
C ARG A 193 6.26 -8.31 4.08
N ALA A 194 7.32 -8.01 4.82
CA ALA A 194 7.22 -7.36 6.13
C ALA A 194 8.17 -6.16 6.17
N GLY A 195 7.61 -4.96 6.10
CA GLY A 195 8.41 -3.73 6.03
C GLY A 195 9.05 -3.49 4.65
N VAL A 196 10.20 -2.82 4.63
CA VAL A 196 10.93 -2.47 3.40
C VAL A 196 12.08 -3.44 3.18
N PRO A 197 12.10 -4.20 2.06
CA PRO A 197 13.24 -5.04 1.70
C PRO A 197 14.52 -4.21 1.63
N ALA A 198 15.49 -4.55 2.47
CA ALA A 198 16.78 -3.87 2.53
C ALA A 198 17.80 -4.49 1.55
N GLY A 199 17.76 -5.82 1.41
CA GLY A 199 18.69 -6.58 0.61
C GLY A 199 19.13 -7.86 1.27
N SER A 200 20.19 -8.48 0.75
CA SER A 200 20.71 -9.76 1.24
C SER A 200 22.25 -9.76 1.31
N VAL A 201 22.79 -10.71 2.06
CA VAL A 201 24.25 -10.95 2.09
C VAL A 201 24.58 -12.03 1.08
N VAL A 202 25.37 -11.67 0.06
CA VAL A 202 25.79 -12.58 -1.00
C VAL A 202 27.32 -12.64 -1.00
N LYS A 203 27.89 -13.82 -0.81
CA LYS A 203 29.35 -14.03 -0.78
C LYS A 203 30.09 -13.04 0.15
N GLY A 204 29.54 -12.80 1.35
CA GLY A 204 30.13 -11.89 2.35
C GLY A 204 30.03 -10.40 2.01
N ARG A 205 29.16 -10.01 1.07
CA ARG A 205 28.90 -8.61 0.71
C ARG A 205 27.42 -8.34 0.78
N PHE A 206 27.07 -7.14 1.22
CA PHE A 206 25.69 -6.70 1.20
C PHE A 206 25.30 -6.23 -0.20
N GLU A 207 24.27 -6.88 -0.77
CA GLU A 207 23.63 -6.48 -2.02
C GLU A 207 22.28 -5.83 -1.66
N PRO A 208 22.16 -4.50 -1.81
CA PRO A 208 20.95 -3.79 -1.44
C PRO A 208 19.82 -4.04 -2.43
N ASP A 209 18.58 -4.00 -1.92
CA ASP A 209 17.37 -4.11 -2.71
C ASP A 209 16.95 -2.75 -3.29
N HIS A 210 16.31 -2.77 -4.45
CA HIS A 210 15.75 -1.59 -5.10
C HIS A 210 14.70 -0.89 -4.22
N ALA A 211 13.88 -1.66 -3.50
CA ALA A 211 12.84 -1.14 -2.63
C ALA A 211 13.39 -0.25 -1.51
N LEU A 212 14.59 -0.54 -0.99
CA LEU A 212 15.25 0.30 0.01
C LEU A 212 15.49 1.72 -0.51
N PHE A 213 16.02 1.82 -1.74
CA PHE A 213 16.29 3.11 -2.34
C PHE A 213 15.03 3.83 -2.78
N MET A 214 13.97 3.10 -3.19
CA MET A 214 12.67 3.71 -3.47
C MET A 214 12.03 4.30 -2.22
N ALA A 215 12.15 3.62 -1.07
CA ALA A 215 11.57 4.08 0.19
C ALA A 215 12.37 5.21 0.85
N TYR A 216 13.70 5.13 0.81
CA TYR A 216 14.59 6.01 1.59
C TYR A 216 15.66 6.74 0.76
N GLY A 217 15.63 6.61 -0.56
CA GLY A 217 16.67 7.14 -1.45
C GLY A 217 16.85 8.65 -1.35
N ALA A 218 15.79 9.41 -1.07
CA ALA A 218 15.86 10.85 -0.85
C ALA A 218 16.74 11.24 0.36
N GLN A 219 16.91 10.31 1.33
CA GLN A 219 17.75 10.49 2.53
C GLN A 219 19.08 9.72 2.44
N CYS A 220 19.41 9.16 1.26
CA CYS A 220 20.69 8.51 1.06
C CYS A 220 21.83 9.53 1.15
N SER A 221 22.91 9.17 1.89
CA SER A 221 24.07 10.04 2.04
C SER A 221 24.80 10.32 0.73
N ASN A 222 24.63 9.45 -0.28
CA ASN A 222 25.23 9.57 -1.59
C ASN A 222 24.13 9.51 -2.67
N SER A 223 24.03 10.53 -3.51
CA SER A 223 22.98 10.59 -4.52
C SER A 223 23.40 11.32 -5.79
N GLU A 224 22.94 10.83 -6.93
CA GLU A 224 22.90 11.55 -8.19
C GLU A 224 21.54 12.22 -8.36
N ARG A 225 21.55 13.52 -8.61
CA ARG A 225 20.34 14.34 -8.74
C ARG A 225 20.13 14.75 -10.18
N LEU A 226 18.99 14.36 -10.73
CA LEU A 226 18.56 14.67 -12.09
C LEU A 226 17.27 15.48 -12.04
N THR A 227 16.94 16.09 -13.17
CA THR A 227 15.61 16.64 -13.45
C THR A 227 14.87 15.73 -14.42
N HIS A 228 13.56 15.88 -14.56
CA HIS A 228 12.77 15.06 -15.48
C HIS A 228 13.18 15.26 -16.95
N ASP A 229 13.68 16.42 -17.31
CA ASP A 229 14.14 16.80 -18.64
C ASP A 229 15.65 16.52 -18.88
N ASP A 230 16.39 16.05 -17.85
CA ASP A 230 17.79 15.62 -18.04
C ASP A 230 17.83 14.36 -18.93
N ILE A 231 18.60 14.41 -20.01
CA ILE A 231 18.76 13.28 -20.94
C ILE A 231 19.21 11.99 -20.24
N ARG A 232 19.95 12.12 -19.14
CA ARG A 232 20.41 10.98 -18.32
C ARG A 232 19.25 10.26 -17.63
N THR A 233 18.10 10.93 -17.42
CA THR A 233 16.89 10.31 -16.87
C THR A 233 16.35 9.25 -17.82
N ALA A 234 16.25 9.56 -19.10
CA ALA A 234 15.84 8.58 -20.12
C ALA A 234 16.85 7.43 -20.24
N SER A 235 18.15 7.71 -20.24
CA SER A 235 19.21 6.71 -20.24
C SER A 235 19.12 5.79 -19.02
N TRP A 236 18.85 6.35 -17.83
CA TRP A 236 18.69 5.58 -16.61
C TRP A 236 17.48 4.61 -16.71
N LEU A 237 16.34 5.07 -17.21
CA LEU A 237 15.14 4.24 -17.38
C LEU A 237 15.34 3.11 -18.39
N ARG A 238 16.22 3.26 -19.37
CA ARG A 238 16.63 2.19 -20.28
C ARG A 238 17.60 1.19 -19.67
N GLY A 239 18.15 1.49 -18.48
CA GLY A 239 19.11 0.63 -17.79
C GLY A 239 20.56 0.91 -18.16
N GLU A 240 20.84 2.04 -18.80
CA GLU A 240 22.17 2.50 -19.17
C GLU A 240 22.92 3.11 -17.97
N PRO A 241 24.25 3.03 -17.91
CA PRO A 241 25.03 3.79 -16.93
C PRO A 241 24.97 5.29 -17.27
N ILE A 242 25.08 6.13 -16.24
CA ILE A 242 25.07 7.59 -16.41
C ILE A 242 26.32 8.21 -15.79
N ALA A 243 26.84 9.28 -16.40
CA ALA A 243 27.88 10.10 -15.80
C ALA A 243 27.32 10.82 -14.56
N THR A 244 28.10 10.83 -13.47
CA THR A 244 27.72 11.55 -12.25
C THR A 244 28.21 12.98 -12.25
N GLN A 245 27.40 13.87 -11.65
CA GLN A 245 27.80 15.25 -11.33
C GLN A 245 27.82 15.49 -9.83
N THR A 246 27.08 14.68 -9.06
CA THR A 246 26.90 14.87 -7.62
C THR A 246 27.26 13.65 -6.78
N ALA A 247 27.15 12.43 -7.33
CA ALA A 247 27.41 11.21 -6.58
C ALA A 247 28.91 10.90 -6.47
N GLY A 248 29.36 10.60 -5.24
CA GLY A 248 30.67 10.02 -4.97
C GLY A 248 30.72 8.51 -5.18
N ASP A 249 31.89 7.91 -5.04
CA ASP A 249 32.10 6.45 -5.17
C ASP A 249 31.28 5.66 -4.14
N GLY A 250 30.79 4.49 -4.53
CA GLY A 250 29.98 3.61 -3.72
C GLY A 250 28.53 3.49 -4.23
N PHE A 251 27.64 2.98 -3.38
CA PHE A 251 26.22 2.97 -3.70
C PHE A 251 25.65 4.39 -3.66
N ALA A 252 24.87 4.74 -4.67
CA ALA A 252 24.25 6.05 -4.80
C ALA A 252 22.79 5.92 -5.19
N ALA A 253 21.93 6.67 -4.53
CA ALA A 253 20.55 6.85 -4.98
C ALA A 253 20.53 7.68 -6.28
N VAL A 254 19.62 7.40 -7.17
CA VAL A 254 19.32 8.27 -8.32
C VAL A 254 17.95 8.89 -8.07
N LEU A 255 17.94 10.22 -8.03
CA LEU A 255 16.75 11.04 -7.75
C LEU A 255 16.40 11.85 -8.99
N VAL A 256 15.10 11.94 -9.29
CA VAL A 256 14.58 12.83 -10.33
C VAL A 256 13.61 13.81 -9.66
N ASP A 257 13.88 15.11 -9.79
CA ASP A 257 13.16 16.20 -9.13
C ASP A 257 12.99 15.96 -7.59
N GLY A 258 14.01 15.30 -6.99
CA GLY A 258 14.03 14.97 -5.57
C GLY A 258 13.36 13.63 -5.20
N PHE A 259 12.69 12.96 -6.12
CA PHE A 259 12.03 11.66 -5.90
C PHE A 259 12.96 10.51 -6.27
N PRO A 260 13.01 9.44 -5.46
CA PRO A 260 13.80 8.26 -5.77
C PRO A 260 13.34 7.56 -7.05
N LEU A 261 14.27 7.34 -7.98
CA LEU A 261 14.05 6.56 -9.20
C LEU A 261 14.77 5.20 -9.15
N GLY A 262 15.64 5.01 -8.19
CA GLY A 262 16.41 3.79 -8.00
C GLY A 262 17.80 4.04 -7.47
N PHE A 263 18.72 3.13 -7.76
CA PHE A 263 20.09 3.23 -7.30
C PHE A 263 21.09 2.59 -8.26
N GLY A 264 22.34 2.96 -8.10
CA GLY A 264 23.46 2.37 -8.80
C GLY A 264 24.71 2.28 -7.93
N LYS A 265 25.78 1.77 -8.52
CA LYS A 265 27.12 1.82 -7.92
C LYS A 265 27.97 2.81 -8.69
N CYS A 266 28.32 3.90 -8.03
CA CYS A 266 29.22 4.91 -8.58
C CYS A 266 30.67 4.46 -8.48
N SER A 267 31.41 4.65 -9.54
CA SER A 267 32.84 4.46 -9.59
C SER A 267 33.44 5.27 -10.76
N GLN A 268 34.52 6.00 -10.51
CA GLN A 268 35.21 6.77 -11.54
C GLN A 268 34.31 7.74 -12.32
N GLY A 269 33.41 8.42 -11.63
CA GLY A 269 32.50 9.39 -12.26
C GLY A 269 31.34 8.79 -13.06
N VAL A 270 31.07 7.48 -12.91
CA VAL A 270 29.97 6.79 -13.60
C VAL A 270 29.14 6.00 -12.60
N VAL A 271 27.82 6.21 -12.61
CA VAL A 271 26.86 5.43 -11.85
C VAL A 271 26.42 4.23 -12.71
N LYS A 272 26.89 3.04 -12.34
CA LYS A 272 26.46 1.77 -12.96
C LYS A 272 25.02 1.46 -12.56
N ASN A 273 24.16 1.32 -13.53
CA ASN A 273 22.74 1.17 -13.36
C ASN A 273 22.33 -0.16 -12.68
N ARG A 274 21.52 -0.07 -11.62
CA ARG A 274 20.91 -1.22 -10.91
C ARG A 274 19.37 -1.17 -11.00
N TYR A 275 18.82 -0.41 -11.94
CA TYR A 275 17.38 -0.33 -12.16
C TYR A 275 16.84 -1.70 -12.61
N PRO A 276 15.74 -2.20 -12.02
CA PRO A 276 15.23 -3.54 -12.30
C PRO A 276 14.93 -3.75 -13.79
N LYS A 277 15.36 -4.86 -14.35
CA LYS A 277 15.18 -5.17 -15.78
C LYS A 277 13.73 -5.10 -16.22
N GLY A 278 12.79 -5.58 -15.38
CA GLY A 278 11.36 -5.60 -15.67
C GLY A 278 10.69 -4.22 -15.66
N LEU A 279 11.37 -3.19 -15.15
CA LEU A 279 10.86 -1.81 -15.13
C LEU A 279 11.47 -0.91 -16.21
N ARG A 280 12.42 -1.43 -17.01
CA ARG A 280 13.12 -0.65 -18.01
C ARG A 280 12.21 -0.26 -19.17
N ASN A 281 12.29 1.01 -19.55
CA ASN A 281 11.63 1.50 -20.76
C ASN A 281 12.56 1.25 -21.96
N LEU A 282 12.26 0.22 -22.75
CA LEU A 282 13.06 -0.18 -23.92
C LEU A 282 12.52 0.40 -25.23
N LYS A 283 11.48 1.25 -25.18
CA LYS A 283 10.86 1.92 -26.33
C LYS A 283 11.42 3.32 -26.52
#